data_94effa82a37dccba71f80f6d49555687
#
_entry.id   94effa82a37dccba71f80f6d49555687
#
_cell.length_a   1.000
_cell.length_b   1.000
_cell.length_c   1.000
_cell.angle_alpha   90.00
_cell.angle_beta   90.00
_cell.angle_gamma   90.00
#
_symmetry.space_group_name_H-M   'P 1'
#
loop_
_entity.id
_entity.type
_entity.pdbx_description
1 polymer ?
#
loop_
_entity_poly.entity_id
_entity_poly.type
_entity_poly.pdbx_seq_one_letter_code
_entity_poly.pdbx_strand_id
1 'polypeptide(L)'
;WRSVLPKPRTNSYVSERNGGNDALNIVVIDSDGTVTGNTGAILEKFGNLSKAKDADGSPAKDIYYKNVIANESEYIFAGLSPVHAADDFHNTAPLASAFGSGVTPLTTGEGAWGQDSKDIFFNFIGNKNYTLKGGKDYNGHIGVYDADLGDVLTAYDKLSDKVNSDIRFLLQGGASKSISEEQAKAQKLISICEARKD
;
A
#
# COMPACT_ATOMS: atom_id res chain seq x y z
N TRP A 1 -20.63 7.23 -3.06
CA TRP A 1 -19.26 7.74 -3.20
C TRP A 1 -19.08 8.67 -4.41
N ARG A 2 -19.84 8.51 -5.48
CA ARG A 2 -19.79 9.36 -6.68
C ARG A 2 -20.06 10.85 -6.41
N SER A 3 -20.80 11.16 -5.35
CA SER A 3 -21.06 12.54 -4.90
C SER A 3 -19.96 13.11 -4.01
N VAL A 4 -18.99 12.28 -3.60
CA VAL A 4 -17.97 12.66 -2.61
C VAL A 4 -16.76 13.33 -3.24
N LEU A 5 -16.41 12.90 -4.45
CA LEU A 5 -15.28 13.42 -5.20
C LEU A 5 -15.72 13.82 -6.64
N PRO A 6 -15.18 14.90 -7.17
CA PRO A 6 -15.44 15.29 -8.55
C PRO A 6 -14.87 14.25 -9.52
N LYS A 7 -15.35 14.26 -10.76
CA LYS A 7 -14.77 13.40 -11.81
C LYS A 7 -13.28 13.72 -11.97
N PRO A 8 -12.39 12.72 -11.95
CA PRO A 8 -10.97 12.94 -12.16
C PRO A 8 -10.72 13.55 -13.55
N ARG A 9 -9.78 14.47 -13.62
CA ARG A 9 -9.38 15.15 -14.86
C ARG A 9 -7.87 15.02 -14.99
N THR A 10 -7.38 14.90 -16.22
CA THR A 10 -5.94 14.92 -16.49
C THR A 10 -5.27 16.05 -15.75
N ASN A 11 -4.22 15.75 -15.01
CA ASN A 11 -3.46 16.74 -14.26
C ASN A 11 -2.71 17.67 -15.22
N SER A 12 -2.54 18.93 -14.84
CA SER A 12 -1.85 19.92 -15.67
C SER A 12 -0.42 19.49 -16.00
N TYR A 13 0.29 18.95 -15.02
CA TYR A 13 1.64 18.41 -15.21
C TYR A 13 1.73 17.39 -16.37
N VAL A 14 0.80 16.46 -16.41
CA VAL A 14 0.72 15.43 -17.46
C VAL A 14 0.27 16.01 -18.79
N SER A 15 -0.73 16.90 -18.76
CA SER A 15 -1.25 17.58 -19.97
C SER A 15 -0.18 18.43 -20.65
N GLU A 16 0.65 19.14 -19.89
CA GLU A 16 1.76 19.95 -20.40
C GLU A 16 2.86 19.11 -21.08
N ARG A 17 2.89 17.81 -20.78
CA ARG A 17 3.83 16.82 -21.36
C ARG A 17 3.20 15.97 -22.46
N ASN A 18 2.09 16.45 -23.02
CA ASN A 18 1.34 15.75 -24.07
C ASN A 18 0.82 14.36 -23.65
N GLY A 19 0.63 14.15 -22.32
CA GLY A 19 0.04 12.93 -21.77
C GLY A 19 -1.43 13.13 -21.39
N GLY A 20 -2.08 12.06 -20.95
CA GLY A 20 -3.47 12.13 -20.54
C GLY A 20 -4.00 10.88 -19.84
N ASN A 21 -5.25 10.98 -19.36
CA ASN A 21 -5.96 9.91 -18.67
C ASN A 21 -5.26 9.42 -17.38
N ASP A 22 -4.41 10.24 -16.80
CA ASP A 22 -3.62 9.89 -15.63
C ASP A 22 -4.40 9.90 -14.32
N ALA A 23 -5.41 10.74 -14.22
CA ALA A 23 -6.09 10.97 -12.96
C ALA A 23 -7.02 9.83 -12.52
N LEU A 24 -7.00 9.56 -11.21
CA LEU A 24 -7.90 8.63 -10.53
C LEU A 24 -8.30 9.15 -9.16
N ASN A 25 -9.43 8.64 -8.67
CA ASN A 25 -9.90 8.86 -7.31
C ASN A 25 -9.93 7.54 -6.55
N ILE A 26 -9.54 7.56 -5.28
CA ILE A 26 -9.63 6.43 -4.37
C ILE A 26 -10.49 6.83 -3.18
N VAL A 27 -11.42 5.96 -2.82
CA VAL A 27 -12.28 6.13 -1.64
C VAL A 27 -12.24 4.84 -0.83
N VAL A 28 -11.89 4.95 0.43
CA VAL A 28 -11.89 3.84 1.39
C VAL A 28 -13.18 3.91 2.18
N ILE A 29 -13.91 2.81 2.21
CA ILE A 29 -15.25 2.73 2.79
C ILE A 29 -15.31 1.60 3.81
N ASP A 30 -15.84 1.87 4.97
CA ASP A 30 -16.20 0.87 5.98
C ASP A 30 -17.48 0.14 5.54
N SER A 31 -17.29 -0.97 4.81
CA SER A 31 -18.41 -1.66 4.18
C SER A 31 -19.42 -2.25 5.19
N ASP A 32 -18.92 -2.70 6.32
CA ASP A 32 -19.70 -3.45 7.31
C ASP A 32 -19.97 -2.62 8.58
N GLY A 33 -19.33 -1.46 8.70
CA GLY A 33 -19.43 -0.62 9.90
C GLY A 33 -18.56 -1.11 11.06
N THR A 34 -17.59 -1.99 10.81
CA THR A 34 -16.75 -2.56 11.86
C THR A 34 -15.78 -1.55 12.46
N VAL A 35 -15.36 -0.57 11.68
CA VAL A 35 -14.40 0.47 12.11
C VAL A 35 -15.13 1.64 12.76
N THR A 36 -16.19 2.14 12.14
CA THR A 36 -16.88 3.37 12.54
C THR A 36 -18.19 3.14 13.31
N GLY A 37 -18.70 1.91 13.28
CA GLY A 37 -20.05 1.58 13.74
C GLY A 37 -21.15 1.88 12.70
N ASN A 38 -20.80 2.47 11.56
CA ASN A 38 -21.76 2.84 10.52
C ASN A 38 -21.41 2.21 9.18
N THR A 39 -22.25 1.33 8.69
CA THR A 39 -22.11 0.70 7.38
C THR A 39 -22.07 1.74 6.27
N GLY A 40 -21.07 1.64 5.40
CA GLY A 40 -20.89 2.53 4.27
C GLY A 40 -20.25 3.89 4.59
N ALA A 41 -19.77 4.08 5.82
CA ALA A 41 -19.04 5.27 6.19
C ALA A 41 -17.73 5.41 5.38
N ILE A 42 -17.43 6.64 4.96
CA ILE A 42 -16.20 6.93 4.25
C ILE A 42 -15.08 7.14 5.28
N LEU A 43 -14.05 6.30 5.21
CA LEU A 43 -12.85 6.40 6.04
C LEU A 43 -11.88 7.41 5.46
N GLU A 44 -11.53 7.25 4.18
CA GLU A 44 -10.59 8.12 3.50
C GLU A 44 -11.04 8.45 2.08
N LYS A 45 -10.56 9.55 1.57
CA LYS A 45 -10.79 9.98 0.19
C LYS A 45 -9.56 10.66 -0.39
N PHE A 46 -9.10 10.16 -1.51
CA PHE A 46 -7.98 10.72 -2.26
C PHE A 46 -8.49 11.10 -3.65
N GLY A 47 -8.41 12.38 -3.96
CA GLY A 47 -8.95 12.92 -5.21
C GLY A 47 -7.86 13.34 -6.18
N ASN A 48 -8.11 13.08 -7.45
CA ASN A 48 -7.26 13.53 -8.56
C ASN A 48 -5.78 13.10 -8.45
N LEU A 49 -5.54 11.89 -7.93
CA LEU A 49 -4.21 11.28 -7.91
C LEU A 49 -3.75 10.95 -9.33
N SER A 50 -2.45 10.91 -9.58
CA SER A 50 -1.89 10.56 -10.88
C SER A 50 -1.41 9.11 -10.97
N LYS A 51 -1.55 8.51 -12.14
CA LYS A 51 -0.94 7.23 -12.52
C LYS A 51 0.52 7.40 -12.97
N ALA A 52 0.92 8.62 -13.34
CA ALA A 52 2.29 8.94 -13.72
C ALA A 52 3.17 9.04 -12.47
N LYS A 53 4.30 8.35 -12.48
CA LYS A 53 5.21 8.33 -11.32
C LYS A 53 6.01 9.62 -11.12
N ASP A 54 6.12 10.43 -12.17
CA ASP A 54 6.81 11.71 -12.19
C ASP A 54 5.86 12.91 -11.98
N ALA A 55 4.58 12.65 -11.70
CA ALA A 55 3.59 13.71 -11.64
C ALA A 55 3.65 14.50 -10.33
N ASP A 56 3.86 15.78 -10.48
CA ASP A 56 3.81 16.76 -9.39
C ASP A 56 2.55 17.62 -9.47
N GLY A 57 1.94 17.86 -8.32
CA GLY A 57 0.90 18.85 -8.14
C GLY A 57 1.47 20.24 -7.87
N SER A 58 0.60 21.21 -7.72
CA SER A 58 1.01 22.55 -7.34
C SER A 58 0.74 22.80 -5.84
N PRO A 59 1.70 23.33 -5.06
CA PRO A 59 3.10 23.59 -5.35
C PRO A 59 3.97 22.35 -5.12
N ALA A 60 4.50 21.75 -6.19
CA ALA A 60 5.49 20.66 -6.15
C ALA A 60 5.20 19.53 -5.12
N LYS A 61 3.93 19.15 -4.99
CA LYS A 61 3.50 18.04 -4.15
C LYS A 61 3.40 16.79 -5.02
N ASP A 62 4.06 15.70 -4.62
CA ASP A 62 3.88 14.41 -5.27
C ASP A 62 2.40 14.00 -5.28
N ILE A 63 1.88 13.68 -6.45
CA ILE A 63 0.51 13.24 -6.66
C ILE A 63 0.43 11.84 -7.24
N TYR A 64 1.57 11.13 -7.34
CA TYR A 64 1.58 9.75 -7.76
C TYR A 64 0.85 8.88 -6.73
N TYR A 65 -0.17 8.17 -7.19
CA TYR A 65 -1.11 7.48 -6.28
C TYR A 65 -0.45 6.54 -5.27
N LYS A 66 0.63 5.84 -5.66
CA LYS A 66 1.33 4.92 -4.72
C LYS A 66 2.01 5.67 -3.59
N ASN A 67 2.67 6.76 -3.92
CA ASN A 67 3.38 7.56 -2.93
C ASN A 67 2.41 8.28 -1.99
N VAL A 68 1.34 8.84 -2.54
CA VAL A 68 0.31 9.50 -1.71
C VAL A 68 -0.34 8.51 -0.76
N ILE A 69 -0.74 7.33 -1.24
CA ILE A 69 -1.34 6.30 -0.40
C ILE A 69 -0.34 5.82 0.68
N ALA A 70 0.92 5.59 0.31
CA ALA A 70 1.93 5.15 1.27
C ALA A 70 2.21 6.16 2.38
N ASN A 71 2.08 7.46 2.08
CA ASN A 71 2.40 8.53 3.01
C ASN A 71 1.19 9.05 3.80
N GLU A 72 -0.01 8.98 3.23
CA GLU A 72 -1.18 9.65 3.79
C GLU A 72 -2.28 8.70 4.27
N SER A 73 -2.30 7.42 3.81
CA SER A 73 -3.36 6.49 4.20
C SER A 73 -3.05 5.78 5.52
N GLU A 74 -4.06 5.71 6.38
CA GLU A 74 -4.05 4.92 7.63
C GLU A 74 -4.65 3.52 7.45
N TYR A 75 -5.43 3.29 6.38
CA TYR A 75 -6.21 2.07 6.19
C TYR A 75 -5.73 1.19 5.06
N ILE A 76 -5.11 1.76 4.04
CA ILE A 76 -4.69 0.98 2.86
C ILE A 76 -3.23 1.25 2.51
N PHE A 77 -2.63 0.29 1.85
CA PHE A 77 -1.29 0.39 1.31
C PHE A 77 -1.31 0.09 -0.19
N ALA A 78 -0.65 0.93 -0.98
CA ALA A 78 -0.55 0.73 -2.42
C ALA A 78 0.59 -0.23 -2.72
N GLY A 79 0.26 -1.49 -2.90
CA GLY A 79 1.19 -2.53 -3.30
C GLY A 79 1.44 -2.56 -4.81
N LEU A 80 1.36 -3.75 -5.39
CA LEU A 80 1.50 -3.95 -6.82
C LEU A 80 0.33 -3.32 -7.59
N SER A 81 0.57 -2.98 -8.84
CA SER A 81 -0.50 -2.47 -9.71
C SER A 81 -1.54 -3.54 -9.97
N PRO A 82 -2.82 -3.18 -10.18
CA PRO A 82 -3.94 -4.12 -10.21
C PRO A 82 -3.84 -5.29 -11.20
N VAL A 83 -2.97 -5.21 -12.18
CA VAL A 83 -2.82 -6.22 -13.25
C VAL A 83 -1.54 -7.03 -13.12
N HIS A 84 -0.71 -6.70 -12.16
CA HIS A 84 0.61 -7.35 -12.05
C HIS A 84 0.57 -8.66 -11.27
N ALA A 85 -0.54 -9.09 -10.80
CA ALA A 85 -0.46 -10.08 -9.77
C ALA A 85 -0.75 -11.49 -10.24
N ALA A 86 0.29 -12.27 -10.26
CA ALA A 86 0.22 -13.68 -9.96
C ALA A 86 -0.09 -13.95 -8.46
N ASP A 87 -0.22 -12.91 -7.66
CA ASP A 87 -0.42 -12.98 -6.22
C ASP A 87 -1.90 -12.99 -5.90
N ASP A 88 -2.26 -13.67 -4.85
CA ASP A 88 -3.64 -13.88 -4.43
C ASP A 88 -4.45 -12.59 -4.19
N PHE A 89 -3.80 -11.54 -3.75
CA PHE A 89 -4.45 -10.26 -3.50
C PHE A 89 -4.91 -9.58 -4.79
N HIS A 90 -4.22 -9.85 -5.86
CA HIS A 90 -4.45 -9.26 -7.16
C HIS A 90 -4.45 -10.32 -8.26
N ASN A 91 -5.02 -11.47 -8.00
CA ASN A 91 -5.11 -12.54 -8.99
C ASN A 91 -5.52 -11.97 -10.34
N THR A 92 -4.65 -12.14 -11.32
CA THR A 92 -4.81 -11.54 -12.64
C THR A 92 -6.07 -12.00 -13.37
N ALA A 93 -6.49 -13.22 -13.16
CA ALA A 93 -7.65 -13.76 -13.84
C ALA A 93 -8.97 -13.08 -13.43
N PRO A 94 -9.28 -12.91 -12.12
CA PRO A 94 -10.43 -12.10 -11.72
C PRO A 94 -10.33 -10.64 -12.12
N LEU A 95 -9.14 -10.06 -12.10
CA LEU A 95 -8.95 -8.67 -12.49
C LEU A 95 -9.07 -8.49 -14.00
N ALA A 96 -8.49 -9.37 -14.80
CA ALA A 96 -8.64 -9.34 -16.25
C ALA A 96 -10.11 -9.45 -16.64
N SER A 97 -10.88 -10.33 -16.02
CA SER A 97 -12.31 -10.44 -16.25
C SER A 97 -13.09 -9.22 -15.72
N ALA A 98 -12.64 -8.61 -14.62
CA ALA A 98 -13.26 -7.42 -14.05
C ALA A 98 -13.03 -6.17 -14.91
N PHE A 99 -11.96 -6.12 -15.67
CA PHE A 99 -11.66 -5.01 -16.57
C PHE A 99 -12.25 -5.21 -17.99
N GLY A 100 -12.75 -6.38 -18.29
CA GLY A 100 -13.30 -6.73 -19.60
C GLY A 100 -12.25 -7.27 -20.56
N SER A 101 -12.70 -7.98 -21.59
CA SER A 101 -11.83 -8.45 -22.66
C SER A 101 -11.30 -7.26 -23.47
N GLY A 102 -10.02 -7.25 -23.76
CA GLY A 102 -9.38 -6.22 -24.57
C GLY A 102 -8.80 -5.04 -23.79
N VAL A 103 -8.80 -5.09 -22.45
CA VAL A 103 -8.10 -4.10 -21.64
C VAL A 103 -6.61 -4.41 -21.65
N THR A 104 -5.81 -3.45 -22.09
CA THR A 104 -4.36 -3.54 -22.03
C THR A 104 -3.90 -3.67 -20.57
N PRO A 105 -2.93 -4.53 -20.28
CA PRO A 105 -2.36 -4.63 -18.94
C PRO A 105 -1.95 -3.28 -18.39
N LEU A 106 -2.37 -2.95 -17.17
CA LEU A 106 -2.08 -1.64 -16.58
C LEU A 106 -0.60 -1.43 -16.22
N THR A 107 0.21 -2.46 -16.33
CA THR A 107 1.61 -2.47 -15.90
C THR A 107 2.61 -2.70 -17.01
N THR A 108 2.15 -3.06 -18.21
CA THR A 108 3.02 -3.35 -19.36
C THR A 108 2.45 -2.72 -20.61
N GLY A 109 3.35 -2.31 -21.50
CA GLY A 109 2.97 -1.68 -22.76
C GLY A 109 2.69 -0.19 -22.65
N GLU A 110 2.24 0.37 -23.73
CA GLU A 110 1.87 1.79 -23.83
C GLU A 110 0.69 2.11 -22.91
N GLY A 111 0.79 3.19 -22.15
CA GLY A 111 -0.24 3.60 -21.19
C GLY A 111 -0.22 2.84 -19.86
N ALA A 112 0.80 2.05 -19.59
CA ALA A 112 0.96 1.37 -18.30
C ALA A 112 1.09 2.37 -17.14
N TRP A 113 0.48 2.03 -16.00
CA TRP A 113 0.57 2.85 -14.79
C TRP A 113 1.97 2.80 -14.21
N GLY A 114 2.47 3.93 -13.75
CA GLY A 114 3.81 4.06 -13.19
C GLY A 114 4.89 4.41 -14.21
N GLN A 115 4.51 4.72 -15.43
CA GLN A 115 5.40 5.35 -16.42
C GLN A 115 5.53 6.85 -16.16
N ASP A 116 6.55 7.48 -16.76
CA ASP A 116 6.67 8.93 -16.81
C ASP A 116 5.58 9.51 -17.73
N SER A 117 5.18 10.74 -17.46
CA SER A 117 4.02 11.37 -18.06
C SER A 117 4.18 11.76 -19.53
N LYS A 118 5.43 11.87 -20.02
CA LYS A 118 5.70 12.42 -21.35
C LYS A 118 5.15 11.54 -22.46
N ASP A 119 4.28 12.11 -23.28
CA ASP A 119 3.65 11.47 -24.45
C ASP A 119 2.84 10.19 -24.12
N ILE A 120 2.45 10.00 -22.84
CA ILE A 120 1.73 8.80 -22.39
C ILE A 120 0.26 9.09 -22.11
N PHE A 121 -0.62 8.32 -22.77
CA PHE A 121 -2.03 8.26 -22.44
C PHE A 121 -2.31 7.03 -21.60
N PHE A 122 -2.51 7.22 -20.30
CA PHE A 122 -2.64 6.13 -19.34
C PHE A 122 -3.91 5.31 -19.53
N ASN A 123 -3.79 4.00 -19.43
CA ASN A 123 -4.93 3.09 -19.45
C ASN A 123 -5.85 3.36 -18.25
N PHE A 124 -7.15 3.26 -18.48
CA PHE A 124 -8.15 3.43 -17.43
C PHE A 124 -9.02 2.19 -17.29
N ILE A 125 -9.50 1.95 -16.09
CA ILE A 125 -10.27 0.77 -15.72
C ILE A 125 -11.74 1.08 -15.41
N GLY A 126 -12.12 2.33 -15.51
CA GLY A 126 -13.45 2.76 -15.07
C GLY A 126 -13.61 2.70 -13.55
N ASN A 127 -14.86 2.65 -13.09
CA ASN A 127 -15.17 2.55 -11.67
C ASN A 127 -15.10 1.09 -11.23
N LYS A 128 -14.29 0.80 -10.23
CA LYS A 128 -14.13 -0.53 -9.64
C LYS A 128 -14.30 -0.46 -8.13
N ASN A 129 -14.87 -1.50 -7.57
CA ASN A 129 -14.95 -1.72 -6.14
C ASN A 129 -14.16 -2.97 -5.80
N TYR A 130 -13.32 -2.86 -4.79
CA TYR A 130 -12.56 -3.98 -4.24
C TYR A 130 -12.95 -4.14 -2.78
N THR A 131 -13.16 -5.37 -2.35
CA THR A 131 -13.35 -5.68 -0.93
C THR A 131 -12.08 -6.33 -0.42
N LEU A 132 -11.46 -5.71 0.59
CA LEU A 132 -10.31 -6.30 1.27
C LEU A 132 -10.81 -7.48 2.12
N LYS A 133 -10.13 -8.62 2.01
CA LYS A 133 -10.46 -9.86 2.72
C LYS A 133 -9.18 -10.56 3.18
N GLY A 134 -9.33 -11.46 4.14
CA GLY A 134 -8.24 -12.32 4.58
C GLY A 134 -7.18 -11.61 5.40
N GLY A 135 -7.49 -10.45 5.97
CA GLY A 135 -6.64 -9.79 6.95
C GLY A 135 -6.36 -10.74 8.12
N LYS A 136 -5.13 -10.72 8.63
CA LYS A 136 -4.71 -11.48 9.80
C LYS A 136 -4.19 -10.53 10.87
N ASP A 137 -4.53 -10.83 12.09
CA ASP A 137 -3.96 -10.16 13.24
C ASP A 137 -2.69 -10.88 13.69
N TYR A 138 -1.55 -10.25 13.46
CA TYR A 138 -0.24 -10.79 13.82
C TYR A 138 0.23 -10.38 15.22
N ASN A 139 -0.66 -9.87 16.06
CA ASN A 139 -0.29 -9.35 17.39
C ASN A 139 0.03 -10.43 18.43
N GLY A 140 -0.07 -11.70 18.07
CA GLY A 140 0.20 -12.81 18.95
C GLY A 140 -0.85 -13.03 20.04
N HIS A 141 -2.05 -12.49 19.87
CA HIS A 141 -3.12 -12.64 20.85
C HIS A 141 -3.49 -14.12 21.05
N ILE A 142 -3.61 -14.53 22.32
CA ILE A 142 -4.01 -15.88 22.73
C ILE A 142 -3.04 -16.99 22.24
N GLY A 143 -1.74 -16.72 22.21
CA GLY A 143 -0.72 -17.73 21.88
C GLY A 143 -0.71 -18.16 20.42
N VAL A 144 -1.45 -17.47 19.55
CA VAL A 144 -1.39 -17.66 18.10
C VAL A 144 -0.57 -16.53 17.51
N TYR A 145 0.63 -16.85 17.07
CA TYR A 145 1.51 -15.93 16.38
C TYR A 145 1.64 -16.38 14.94
N ASP A 146 1.05 -15.64 14.02
CA ASP A 146 0.99 -16.02 12.61
C ASP A 146 2.17 -15.49 11.79
N ALA A 147 3.00 -14.59 12.35
CA ALA A 147 4.17 -14.09 11.66
C ALA A 147 5.26 -15.16 11.55
N ASP A 148 5.96 -15.19 10.43
CA ASP A 148 7.15 -16.03 10.27
C ASP A 148 8.30 -15.47 11.13
N LEU A 149 9.00 -16.37 11.84
CA LEU A 149 10.09 -15.98 12.71
C LEU A 149 11.21 -15.27 11.94
N GLY A 150 11.52 -15.70 10.72
CA GLY A 150 12.55 -15.10 9.88
C GLY A 150 12.22 -13.65 9.55
N ASP A 151 10.97 -13.36 9.22
CA ASP A 151 10.50 -12.00 8.93
C ASP A 151 10.57 -11.11 10.18
N VAL A 152 10.20 -11.63 11.35
CA VAL A 152 10.29 -10.91 12.62
C VAL A 152 11.75 -10.58 12.95
N LEU A 153 12.67 -11.53 12.81
CA LEU A 153 14.09 -11.31 13.08
C LEU A 153 14.69 -10.29 12.08
N THR A 154 14.28 -10.33 10.82
CA THR A 154 14.66 -9.36 9.81
C THR A 154 14.12 -7.95 10.13
N ALA A 155 12.91 -7.86 10.64
CA ALA A 155 12.37 -6.59 11.12
C ALA A 155 13.17 -6.02 12.29
N TYR A 156 13.62 -6.89 13.22
CA TYR A 156 14.49 -6.45 14.32
C TYR A 156 15.84 -5.92 13.85
N ASP A 157 16.37 -6.35 12.71
CA ASP A 157 17.60 -5.81 12.16
C ASP A 157 17.54 -4.30 11.87
N LYS A 158 16.34 -3.78 11.60
CA LYS A 158 16.13 -2.32 11.47
C LYS A 158 16.48 -1.55 12.73
N LEU A 159 16.37 -2.18 13.89
CA LEU A 159 16.69 -1.58 15.18
C LEU A 159 18.20 -1.47 15.43
N SER A 160 19.03 -2.14 14.64
CA SER A 160 20.50 -2.03 14.73
C SER A 160 21.06 -0.72 14.16
N ASP A 161 20.29 -0.03 13.34
CA ASP A 161 20.69 1.24 12.74
C ASP A 161 20.64 2.38 13.77
N LYS A 162 21.81 2.84 14.20
CA LYS A 162 21.95 3.93 15.18
C LYS A 162 21.63 5.32 14.62
N VAL A 163 21.75 5.49 13.32
CA VAL A 163 21.57 6.80 12.67
C VAL A 163 20.08 7.14 12.56
N ASN A 164 19.28 6.14 12.20
CA ASN A 164 17.87 6.34 11.93
C ASN A 164 16.96 5.93 13.09
N SER A 165 17.51 5.34 14.17
CA SER A 165 16.73 4.85 15.30
C SER A 165 17.35 5.25 16.64
N ASP A 166 16.71 6.20 17.33
CA ASP A 166 17.03 6.52 18.73
C ASP A 166 16.22 5.60 19.65
N ILE A 167 16.86 4.55 20.17
CA ILE A 167 16.22 3.50 20.96
C ILE A 167 16.87 3.48 22.35
N ARG A 168 16.04 3.60 23.37
CA ARG A 168 16.48 3.50 24.78
C ARG A 168 16.16 2.14 25.41
N PHE A 169 15.10 1.49 24.94
CA PHE A 169 14.64 0.21 25.43
C PHE A 169 14.20 -0.67 24.29
N LEU A 170 14.56 -1.96 24.34
CA LEU A 170 14.06 -3.00 23.46
C LEU A 170 13.19 -3.95 24.26
N LEU A 171 11.94 -4.11 23.85
CA LEU A 171 10.99 -5.03 24.44
C LEU A 171 10.73 -6.17 23.47
N GLN A 172 10.76 -7.40 23.95
CA GLN A 172 10.58 -8.58 23.10
C GLN A 172 9.19 -8.66 22.45
N GLY A 173 8.18 -8.06 23.05
CA GLY A 173 6.81 -8.17 22.57
C GLY A 173 6.14 -9.50 22.95
N GLY A 174 5.00 -9.77 22.32
CA GLY A 174 4.13 -10.88 22.65
C GLY A 174 4.69 -12.27 22.35
N ALA A 175 3.94 -13.28 22.76
CA ALA A 175 4.28 -14.69 22.67
C ALA A 175 4.57 -15.13 21.22
N SER A 176 5.41 -16.14 21.10
CA SER A 176 5.73 -16.84 19.85
C SER A 176 5.04 -18.22 19.85
N LYS A 177 5.10 -18.92 18.71
CA LYS A 177 4.53 -20.27 18.56
C LYS A 177 5.19 -21.30 19.48
N SER A 178 6.44 -21.04 19.89
CA SER A 178 7.21 -21.96 20.72
C SER A 178 8.25 -21.23 21.56
N ILE A 179 8.72 -21.91 22.62
CA ILE A 179 9.80 -21.41 23.47
C ILE A 179 11.10 -21.17 22.66
N SER A 180 11.37 -22.01 21.67
CA SER A 180 12.55 -21.84 20.80
C SER A 180 12.49 -20.55 19.96
N GLU A 181 11.31 -20.16 19.50
CA GLU A 181 11.12 -18.90 18.79
C GLU A 181 11.26 -17.68 19.72
N GLU A 182 10.76 -17.80 20.95
CA GLU A 182 10.96 -16.76 21.97
C GLU A 182 12.44 -16.57 22.29
N GLN A 183 13.17 -17.67 22.47
CA GLN A 183 14.61 -17.62 22.69
C GLN A 183 15.36 -17.00 21.51
N ALA A 184 15.00 -17.34 20.27
CA ALA A 184 15.60 -16.75 19.07
C ALA A 184 15.36 -15.23 18.99
N LYS A 185 14.15 -14.79 19.31
CA LYS A 185 13.82 -13.35 19.38
C LYS A 185 14.63 -12.65 20.47
N ALA A 186 14.71 -13.23 21.66
CA ALA A 186 15.50 -12.69 22.77
C ALA A 186 16.99 -12.59 22.41
N GLN A 187 17.57 -13.63 21.85
CA GLN A 187 18.96 -13.65 21.41
C GLN A 187 19.25 -12.57 20.35
N LYS A 188 18.33 -12.39 19.42
CA LYS A 188 18.43 -11.34 18.40
C LYS A 188 18.45 -9.94 19.02
N LEU A 189 17.55 -9.66 19.94
CA LEU A 189 17.50 -8.36 20.63
C LEU A 189 18.76 -8.13 21.48
N ILE A 190 19.26 -9.15 22.17
CA ILE A 190 20.53 -9.09 22.92
C ILE A 190 21.69 -8.74 21.96
N SER A 191 21.78 -9.42 20.81
CA SER A 191 22.84 -9.15 19.84
C SER A 191 22.78 -7.73 19.28
N ILE A 192 21.58 -7.16 19.11
CA ILE A 192 21.39 -5.78 18.72
C ILE A 192 21.87 -4.82 19.81
N CYS A 193 21.51 -5.07 21.05
CA CYS A 193 21.99 -4.27 22.19
C CYS A 193 23.52 -4.29 22.31
N GLU A 194 24.12 -5.49 22.16
CA GLU A 194 25.58 -5.63 22.20
C GLU A 194 26.28 -4.90 21.04
N ALA A 195 25.70 -4.89 19.86
CA ALA A 195 26.23 -4.17 18.70
C ALA A 195 26.07 -2.66 18.83
N ARG A 196 24.99 -2.22 19.44
CA ARG A 196 24.69 -0.77 19.58
C ARG A 196 25.57 -0.13 20.66
N LYS A 197 25.65 -0.66 21.85
CA LYS A 197 26.44 -0.13 23.00
C LYS A 197 26.18 1.35 23.32
N ASP A 198 24.95 1.80 23.13
CA ASP A 198 24.46 3.16 23.37
C ASP A 198 23.48 3.21 24.53
#